data_bcfa2f5617ee0f694da0f1202d664be9
#
_entry.id   bcfa2f5617ee0f694da0f1202d664be9
#
_cell.length_a   1.000
_cell.length_b   1.000
_cell.length_c   1.000
_cell.angle_alpha   90.00
_cell.angle_beta   90.00
_cell.angle_gamma   90.00
#
_symmetry.space_group_name_H-M   'P 1'
#
loop_
_entity.id
_entity.type
_entity.pdbx_description
1 polymer ?
#
loop_
_entity_poly.entity_id
_entity_poly.type
_entity_poly.pdbx_seq_one_letter_code
_entity_poly.pdbx_strand_id
1 'polypeptide(L)'
;MKRGRGLRRPSALASLGSLALTSLGVATAFLALALGAGRAEARVVEKIAAVVGEAVVLASEVEEKAAPMMGDVTRMPDPDKRAARAAALRHEVLDRLIDDELILQQAAELKLSISSEQIDASIEEIKKQNNIDDDQLREALKGQGMTMGSYRADLKRQLLRFRVLNVAVGSRVNISDDEVKAYYDRHMKDMANVQVRASHVFIAIPAGADATVVAEKQAQAQKILDRAKAGEDFAKLAREVSDDAATRAEGGDLGYFGKDMLPKAIEEMVFAMKPGDVRGPVRADRGFHVIKLVDRKTTDPKPLDEVKDDIRMQLRGKDMERQTKIYLAELRKKTLVDIRY
;
A
#
# COMPACT_ATOMS: atom_id res chain seq x y z
N MET A 1 4.13 20.22 -62.77
CA MET A 1 3.47 20.15 -64.10
C MET A 1 1.98 19.98 -63.85
N LYS A 2 1.26 21.02 -64.23
CA LYS A 2 0.07 21.11 -65.08
C LYS A 2 -1.18 20.41 -64.54
N ARG A 3 -2.15 21.20 -64.10
CA ARG A 3 -3.35 21.74 -64.79
C ARG A 3 -4.47 20.73 -64.75
N GLY A 4 -5.73 21.01 -64.50
CA GLY A 4 -6.48 22.24 -64.46
C GLY A 4 -7.99 21.91 -64.57
N ARG A 5 -8.79 22.87 -64.10
CA ARG A 5 -10.08 23.35 -64.68
C ARG A 5 -11.21 22.33 -64.88
N GLY A 6 -12.44 22.63 -64.65
CA GLY A 6 -13.16 23.89 -64.51
C GLY A 6 -14.67 23.66 -64.50
N LEU A 7 -15.37 24.56 -63.87
CA LEU A 7 -16.54 25.31 -64.33
C LEU A 7 -17.73 24.58 -65.00
N ARG A 8 -18.95 24.72 -64.41
CA ARG A 8 -19.98 25.64 -64.92
C ARG A 8 -21.29 25.54 -64.15
N ARG A 9 -21.81 26.76 -63.74
CA ARG A 9 -23.25 27.04 -63.58
C ARG A 9 -23.90 27.20 -64.96
N PRO A 10 -25.25 27.18 -65.08
CA PRO A 10 -26.10 28.36 -64.89
C PRO A 10 -27.52 28.06 -64.34
N SER A 11 -28.10 28.92 -63.52
CA SER A 11 -29.16 29.97 -63.75
C SER A 11 -30.40 29.61 -64.55
N ALA A 12 -31.57 29.89 -63.92
CA ALA A 12 -32.75 30.68 -64.38
C ALA A 12 -33.88 30.50 -63.39
N LEU A 13 -34.34 31.47 -62.64
CA LEU A 13 -35.23 32.60 -62.91
C LEU A 13 -36.74 32.23 -63.01
N ALA A 14 -37.49 32.94 -62.15
CA ALA A 14 -38.89 33.40 -62.21
C ALA A 14 -39.96 32.39 -61.76
N SER A 15 -40.96 32.73 -60.96
CA SER A 15 -41.70 34.02 -60.79
C SER A 15 -42.68 33.96 -59.62
N LEU A 16 -42.79 35.07 -58.90
CA LEU A 16 -43.98 35.75 -58.39
C LEU A 16 -45.22 34.95 -57.93
N GLY A 17 -45.63 35.16 -56.68
CA GLY A 17 -46.99 34.91 -56.18
C GLY A 17 -47.13 35.30 -54.71
N SER A 18 -47.51 36.53 -54.51
CA SER A 18 -47.94 37.18 -53.28
C SER A 18 -48.98 36.37 -52.54
N LEU A 19 -48.84 36.23 -51.23
CA LEU A 19 -50.00 36.45 -50.28
C LEU A 19 -49.39 36.62 -48.85
N ALA A 20 -49.79 37.77 -48.35
CA ALA A 20 -49.31 38.30 -47.08
C ALA A 20 -50.15 37.75 -45.90
N LEU A 21 -49.60 38.00 -44.73
CA LEU A 21 -50.20 38.07 -43.38
C LEU A 21 -50.99 36.84 -42.87
N THR A 22 -50.38 36.21 -41.94
CA THR A 22 -50.83 35.90 -40.58
C THR A 22 -50.01 34.77 -39.96
N SER A 23 -48.85 35.11 -39.38
CA SER A 23 -48.17 34.18 -38.44
C SER A 23 -47.13 34.91 -37.55
N LEU A 24 -47.51 36.08 -37.02
CA LEU A 24 -46.65 36.81 -36.08
C LEU A 24 -47.11 36.65 -34.61
N GLY A 25 -47.90 35.63 -34.31
CA GLY A 25 -48.48 35.44 -32.97
C GLY A 25 -48.04 34.19 -32.19
N VAL A 26 -47.36 33.24 -32.82
CA VAL A 26 -47.02 31.95 -32.17
C VAL A 26 -45.53 31.77 -31.88
N ALA A 27 -44.65 32.52 -32.55
CA ALA A 27 -43.19 32.40 -32.35
C ALA A 27 -42.68 33.10 -31.07
N THR A 28 -43.42 34.06 -30.50
CA THR A 28 -43.04 34.77 -29.26
C THR A 28 -43.42 34.03 -27.98
N ALA A 29 -44.41 33.12 -28.03
CA ALA A 29 -44.80 32.33 -26.84
C ALA A 29 -43.86 31.15 -26.52
N PHE A 30 -43.13 30.62 -27.51
CA PHE A 30 -42.14 29.56 -27.29
C PHE A 30 -40.79 30.04 -26.81
N LEU A 31 -40.42 31.30 -27.03
CA LEU A 31 -39.14 31.86 -26.58
C LEU A 31 -39.19 32.33 -25.11
N ALA A 32 -40.36 32.57 -24.56
CA ALA A 32 -40.53 32.96 -23.15
C ALA A 32 -40.56 31.77 -22.20
N LEU A 33 -40.80 30.52 -22.69
CA LEU A 33 -40.82 29.33 -21.87
C LEU A 33 -39.43 28.68 -21.71
N ALA A 34 -38.45 29.07 -22.54
CA ALA A 34 -37.04 28.54 -22.46
C ALA A 34 -36.14 29.33 -21.50
N LEU A 35 -36.59 30.48 -20.99
CA LEU A 35 -35.83 31.32 -20.05
C LEU A 35 -36.18 31.06 -18.58
N GLY A 36 -37.12 30.16 -18.31
CA GLY A 36 -37.57 29.76 -16.96
C GLY A 36 -37.04 28.41 -16.48
N ALA A 37 -36.17 27.76 -17.23
CA ALA A 37 -35.45 26.61 -16.71
C ALA A 37 -34.41 27.12 -15.72
N GLY A 38 -34.82 27.39 -14.49
CA GLY A 38 -33.93 27.60 -13.38
C GLY A 38 -32.90 26.47 -13.40
N ARG A 39 -31.63 26.82 -13.39
CA ARG A 39 -30.59 25.86 -13.09
C ARG A 39 -30.98 25.19 -11.79
N ALA A 40 -31.47 23.96 -11.88
CA ALA A 40 -31.52 23.09 -10.71
C ALA A 40 -30.07 22.94 -10.25
N GLU A 41 -29.65 23.75 -9.29
CA GLU A 41 -28.45 23.44 -8.53
C GLU A 41 -28.70 22.06 -7.97
N ALA A 42 -27.96 21.09 -8.49
CA ALA A 42 -27.93 19.76 -7.90
C ALA A 42 -27.37 19.96 -6.48
N ARG A 43 -28.27 20.08 -5.51
CA ARG A 43 -27.90 19.98 -4.11
C ARG A 43 -27.31 18.58 -3.96
N VAL A 44 -26.00 18.51 -3.81
CA VAL A 44 -25.33 17.29 -3.37
C VAL A 44 -25.91 16.97 -1.99
N VAL A 45 -26.86 16.05 -1.95
CA VAL A 45 -27.37 15.52 -0.67
C VAL A 45 -26.29 14.59 -0.15
N GLU A 46 -25.53 15.08 0.79
CA GLU A 46 -24.44 14.32 1.40
C GLU A 46 -25.04 13.17 2.23
N LYS A 47 -24.59 11.94 1.94
CA LYS A 47 -25.13 10.74 2.61
C LYS A 47 -24.37 10.51 3.92
N ILE A 48 -25.10 10.33 5.01
CA ILE A 48 -24.56 9.93 6.31
C ILE A 48 -24.15 8.45 6.23
N ALA A 49 -22.87 8.16 6.53
CA ALA A 49 -22.35 6.80 6.62
C ALA A 49 -22.52 6.22 8.03
N ALA A 50 -22.31 7.03 9.07
CA ALA A 50 -22.57 6.64 10.45
C ALA A 50 -22.89 7.86 11.32
N VAL A 51 -23.59 7.62 12.43
CA VAL A 51 -23.77 8.57 13.53
C VAL A 51 -23.05 8.01 14.74
N VAL A 52 -22.19 8.81 15.37
CA VAL A 52 -21.37 8.43 16.53
C VAL A 52 -21.64 9.44 17.65
N GLY A 53 -22.51 9.08 18.57
CA GLY A 53 -22.99 10.04 19.58
C GLY A 53 -23.67 11.25 18.90
N GLU A 54 -23.09 12.44 19.05
CA GLU A 54 -23.57 13.69 18.43
C GLU A 54 -22.87 13.98 17.07
N ALA A 55 -21.83 13.24 16.73
CA ALA A 55 -21.08 13.44 15.49
C ALA A 55 -21.59 12.59 14.35
N VAL A 56 -21.28 13.01 13.12
CA VAL A 56 -21.68 12.36 11.88
C VAL A 56 -20.45 12.05 11.05
N VAL A 57 -20.35 10.83 10.57
CA VAL A 57 -19.38 10.41 9.55
C VAL A 57 -20.10 10.40 8.19
N LEU A 58 -19.53 11.09 7.21
CA LEU A 58 -20.10 11.23 5.88
C LEU A 58 -19.60 10.16 4.91
N ALA A 59 -20.43 9.79 3.95
CA ALA A 59 -20.01 8.82 2.91
C ALA A 59 -18.89 9.39 2.03
N SER A 60 -18.87 10.70 1.81
CA SER A 60 -17.80 11.40 1.11
C SER A 60 -16.44 11.27 1.82
N GLU A 61 -16.44 11.34 3.15
CA GLU A 61 -15.21 11.14 3.96
C GLU A 61 -14.68 9.70 3.82
N VAL A 62 -15.59 8.72 3.79
CA VAL A 62 -15.20 7.30 3.58
C VAL A 62 -14.55 7.13 2.21
N GLU A 63 -15.16 7.69 1.15
CA GLU A 63 -14.60 7.61 -0.21
C GLU A 63 -13.27 8.34 -0.33
N GLU A 64 -13.13 9.54 0.24
CA GLU A 64 -11.90 10.32 0.25
C GLU A 64 -10.74 9.56 0.93
N LYS A 65 -11.01 9.00 2.12
CA LYS A 65 -9.99 8.25 2.87
C LYS A 65 -9.69 6.87 2.27
N ALA A 66 -10.64 6.27 1.53
CA ALA A 66 -10.42 5.01 0.81
C ALA A 66 -9.66 5.18 -0.52
N ALA A 67 -9.80 6.33 -1.18
CA ALA A 67 -9.26 6.57 -2.52
C ALA A 67 -7.76 6.23 -2.68
N PRO A 68 -6.84 6.61 -1.78
CA PRO A 68 -5.43 6.27 -1.90
C PRO A 68 -5.16 4.76 -1.86
N MET A 69 -6.03 3.99 -1.19
CA MET A 69 -5.90 2.55 -1.00
C MET A 69 -6.56 1.73 -2.13
N MET A 70 -7.32 2.39 -3.02
CA MET A 70 -8.03 1.72 -4.13
C MET A 70 -7.12 1.30 -5.28
N GLY A 71 -5.89 1.81 -5.36
CA GLY A 71 -4.98 1.55 -6.48
C GLY A 71 -4.71 0.06 -6.73
N ASP A 72 -4.49 -0.73 -5.67
CA ASP A 72 -4.28 -2.17 -5.79
C ASP A 72 -5.59 -2.92 -6.08
N VAL A 73 -6.70 -2.45 -5.52
CA VAL A 73 -8.02 -3.05 -5.73
C VAL A 73 -8.44 -2.91 -7.20
N THR A 74 -8.23 -1.75 -7.81
CA THR A 74 -8.59 -1.50 -9.23
C THR A 74 -7.79 -2.37 -10.21
N ARG A 75 -6.61 -2.81 -9.83
CA ARG A 75 -5.74 -3.69 -10.63
C ARG A 75 -6.11 -5.18 -10.54
N MET A 76 -7.04 -5.56 -9.66
CA MET A 76 -7.47 -6.96 -9.52
C MET A 76 -8.20 -7.41 -10.81
N PRO A 77 -7.81 -8.56 -11.40
CA PRO A 77 -8.36 -9.01 -12.69
C PRO A 77 -9.81 -9.48 -12.59
N ASP A 78 -10.19 -10.07 -11.46
CA ASP A 78 -11.52 -10.63 -11.22
C ASP A 78 -12.51 -9.54 -10.77
N PRO A 79 -13.58 -9.24 -11.52
CA PRO A 79 -14.52 -8.17 -11.19
C PRO A 79 -15.25 -8.38 -9.87
N ASP A 80 -15.62 -9.62 -9.54
CA ASP A 80 -16.40 -9.91 -8.32
C ASP A 80 -15.51 -9.78 -7.08
N LYS A 81 -14.30 -10.30 -7.13
CA LYS A 81 -13.31 -10.12 -6.06
C LYS A 81 -12.91 -8.67 -5.88
N ARG A 82 -12.81 -7.91 -6.98
CA ARG A 82 -12.54 -6.47 -6.95
C ARG A 82 -13.65 -5.72 -6.25
N ALA A 83 -14.93 -5.98 -6.61
CA ALA A 83 -16.09 -5.35 -5.98
C ALA A 83 -16.16 -5.70 -4.48
N ALA A 84 -15.99 -6.97 -4.12
CA ALA A 84 -15.98 -7.42 -2.74
C ALA A 84 -14.84 -6.76 -1.92
N ARG A 85 -13.62 -6.67 -2.48
CA ARG A 85 -12.49 -6.03 -1.80
C ARG A 85 -12.67 -4.52 -1.66
N ALA A 86 -13.24 -3.86 -2.68
CA ALA A 86 -13.57 -2.44 -2.62
C ALA A 86 -14.60 -2.15 -1.52
N ALA A 87 -15.65 -2.96 -1.41
CA ALA A 87 -16.65 -2.82 -0.34
C ALA A 87 -16.02 -3.07 1.04
N ALA A 88 -15.24 -4.14 1.21
CA ALA A 88 -14.55 -4.43 2.45
C ALA A 88 -13.61 -3.28 2.88
N LEU A 89 -12.86 -2.70 1.93
CA LEU A 89 -11.97 -1.58 2.21
C LEU A 89 -12.74 -0.34 2.71
N ARG A 90 -13.89 -0.04 2.09
CA ARG A 90 -14.74 1.07 2.55
C ARG A 90 -15.27 0.85 3.97
N HIS A 91 -15.68 -0.38 4.29
CA HIS A 91 -16.07 -0.72 5.67
C HIS A 91 -14.90 -0.61 6.65
N GLU A 92 -13.70 -1.06 6.29
CA GLU A 92 -12.50 -0.88 7.11
C GLU A 92 -12.20 0.60 7.38
N VAL A 93 -12.37 1.46 6.37
CA VAL A 93 -12.20 2.91 6.50
C VAL A 93 -13.29 3.52 7.38
N LEU A 94 -14.56 3.14 7.17
CA LEU A 94 -15.67 3.60 7.99
C LEU A 94 -15.47 3.24 9.47
N ASP A 95 -15.10 2.00 9.77
CA ASP A 95 -14.80 1.55 11.13
C ASP A 95 -13.70 2.39 11.78
N ARG A 96 -12.66 2.73 11.00
CA ARG A 96 -11.57 3.59 11.47
C ARG A 96 -12.05 5.02 11.76
N LEU A 97 -12.90 5.59 10.90
CA LEU A 97 -13.48 6.92 11.10
C LEU A 97 -14.37 6.95 12.36
N ILE A 98 -15.18 5.91 12.57
CA ILE A 98 -15.96 5.74 13.80
C ILE A 98 -15.05 5.70 15.03
N ASP A 99 -13.98 4.90 15.01
CA ASP A 99 -13.03 4.80 16.11
C ASP A 99 -12.32 6.13 16.38
N ASP A 100 -11.95 6.87 15.32
CA ASP A 100 -11.33 8.18 15.43
C ASP A 100 -12.28 9.18 16.08
N GLU A 101 -13.57 9.16 15.73
CA GLU A 101 -14.58 10.02 16.31
C GLU A 101 -14.81 9.71 17.82
N LEU A 102 -14.89 8.43 18.16
CA LEU A 102 -14.98 8.01 19.57
C LEU A 102 -13.80 8.52 20.39
N ILE A 103 -12.58 8.48 19.84
CA ILE A 103 -11.38 8.98 20.50
C ILE A 103 -11.42 10.50 20.63
N LEU A 104 -11.92 11.25 19.63
CA LEU A 104 -12.07 12.69 19.69
C LEU A 104 -13.07 13.11 20.76
N GLN A 105 -14.21 12.41 20.90
CA GLN A 105 -15.16 12.64 21.98
C GLN A 105 -14.53 12.37 23.35
N GLN A 106 -13.77 11.29 23.47
CA GLN A 106 -13.05 10.98 24.69
C GLN A 106 -11.97 12.03 25.02
N ALA A 107 -11.33 12.64 24.01
CA ALA A 107 -10.40 13.76 24.22
C ALA A 107 -11.10 14.97 24.88
N ALA A 108 -12.32 15.26 24.42
CA ALA A 108 -13.11 16.36 24.99
C ALA A 108 -13.51 16.06 26.45
N GLU A 109 -13.95 14.85 26.76
CA GLU A 109 -14.28 14.42 28.13
C GLU A 109 -13.07 14.50 29.05
N LEU A 110 -11.90 14.09 28.57
CA LEU A 110 -10.62 14.15 29.31
C LEU A 110 -9.99 15.56 29.33
N LYS A 111 -10.62 16.55 28.68
CA LYS A 111 -10.10 17.92 28.50
C LYS A 111 -8.70 17.98 27.89
N LEU A 112 -8.41 17.07 26.99
CA LEU A 112 -7.15 17.00 26.25
C LEU A 112 -7.23 17.88 25.00
N SER A 113 -6.19 18.64 24.73
CA SER A 113 -6.08 19.49 23.55
C SER A 113 -4.65 19.51 23.02
N ILE A 114 -4.50 19.85 21.75
CA ILE A 114 -3.21 20.07 21.09
C ILE A 114 -3.14 21.53 20.68
N SER A 115 -2.11 22.24 21.12
CA SER A 115 -1.90 23.65 20.77
C SER A 115 -1.28 23.81 19.38
N SER A 116 -1.36 25.02 18.82
CA SER A 116 -0.75 25.34 17.52
C SER A 116 0.76 25.14 17.55
N GLU A 117 1.42 25.50 18.65
CA GLU A 117 2.86 25.34 18.84
C GLU A 117 3.28 23.87 18.83
N GLN A 118 2.45 22.97 19.37
CA GLN A 118 2.70 21.54 19.34
C GLN A 118 2.58 20.97 17.93
N ILE A 119 1.63 21.48 17.13
CA ILE A 119 1.48 21.12 15.72
C ILE A 119 2.69 21.61 14.94
N ASP A 120 3.11 22.86 15.15
CA ASP A 120 4.27 23.44 14.48
C ASP A 120 5.56 22.68 14.81
N ALA A 121 5.79 22.36 16.08
CA ALA A 121 6.93 21.54 16.50
C ALA A 121 6.92 20.15 15.83
N SER A 122 5.75 19.54 15.70
CA SER A 122 5.63 18.24 15.02
C SER A 122 5.92 18.35 13.52
N ILE A 123 5.50 19.44 12.86
CA ILE A 123 5.81 19.68 11.44
C ILE A 123 7.32 19.88 11.27
N GLU A 124 7.96 20.65 12.13
CA GLU A 124 9.42 20.84 12.07
C GLU A 124 10.17 19.52 12.27
N GLU A 125 9.73 18.68 13.19
CA GLU A 125 10.34 17.36 13.38
C GLU A 125 10.16 16.45 12.16
N ILE A 126 8.97 16.44 11.53
CA ILE A 126 8.71 15.69 10.29
C ILE A 126 9.60 16.18 9.14
N LYS A 127 9.76 17.49 8.99
CA LYS A 127 10.64 18.08 7.98
C LYS A 127 12.09 17.63 8.21
N LYS A 128 12.55 17.71 9.46
CA LYS A 128 13.91 17.29 9.84
C LYS A 128 14.17 15.81 9.58
N GLN A 129 13.23 14.92 9.97
CA GLN A 129 13.35 13.48 9.76
C GLN A 129 13.40 13.10 8.27
N ASN A 130 12.66 13.82 7.42
CA ASN A 130 12.61 13.59 5.99
C ASN A 130 13.62 14.44 5.20
N ASN A 131 14.37 15.31 5.87
CA ASN A 131 15.34 16.23 5.27
C ASN A 131 14.73 17.10 4.17
N ILE A 132 13.54 17.68 4.44
CA ILE A 132 12.79 18.55 3.54
C ILE A 132 12.56 19.92 4.18
N ASP A 133 12.41 20.94 3.33
CA ASP A 133 12.03 22.29 3.72
C ASP A 133 10.52 22.54 3.58
N ASP A 134 10.09 23.78 3.89
CA ASP A 134 8.68 24.18 3.82
C ASP A 134 8.10 24.12 2.41
N ASP A 135 8.89 24.47 1.38
CA ASP A 135 8.43 24.51 0.00
C ASP A 135 8.28 23.08 -0.54
N GLN A 136 9.23 22.20 -0.20
CA GLN A 136 9.17 20.78 -0.52
C GLN A 136 7.98 20.09 0.17
N LEU A 137 7.70 20.43 1.44
CA LEU A 137 6.52 19.92 2.14
C LEU A 137 5.23 20.37 1.46
N ARG A 138 5.11 21.68 1.11
CA ARG A 138 3.93 22.20 0.41
C ARG A 138 3.72 21.53 -0.94
N GLU A 139 4.77 21.31 -1.70
CA GLU A 139 4.68 20.64 -3.01
C GLU A 139 4.28 19.18 -2.86
N ALA A 140 4.82 18.46 -1.88
CA ALA A 140 4.43 17.09 -1.58
C ALA A 140 2.94 16.99 -1.19
N LEU A 141 2.44 17.89 -0.34
CA LEU A 141 1.03 17.96 0.04
C LEU A 141 0.13 18.26 -1.16
N LYS A 142 0.52 19.22 -2.00
CA LYS A 142 -0.20 19.55 -3.23
C LYS A 142 -0.27 18.38 -4.20
N GLY A 143 0.82 17.62 -4.34
CA GLY A 143 0.85 16.37 -5.12
C GLY A 143 -0.14 15.31 -4.62
N GLN A 144 -0.52 15.38 -3.34
CA GLN A 144 -1.53 14.52 -2.72
C GLN A 144 -2.93 15.16 -2.65
N GLY A 145 -3.13 16.34 -3.26
CA GLY A 145 -4.38 17.08 -3.20
C GLY A 145 -4.68 17.73 -1.84
N MET A 146 -3.69 17.84 -0.96
CA MET A 146 -3.83 18.39 0.39
C MET A 146 -3.37 19.85 0.46
N THR A 147 -4.00 20.62 1.34
CA THR A 147 -3.54 21.95 1.75
C THR A 147 -2.75 21.87 3.05
N MET A 148 -1.93 22.87 3.34
CA MET A 148 -1.28 23.00 4.66
C MET A 148 -2.30 23.05 5.80
N GLY A 149 -3.46 23.68 5.58
CA GLY A 149 -4.54 23.76 6.57
C GLY A 149 -5.15 22.39 6.87
N SER A 150 -5.47 21.60 5.83
CA SER A 150 -6.00 20.23 6.02
C SER A 150 -4.96 19.29 6.65
N TYR A 151 -3.70 19.42 6.26
CA TYR A 151 -2.59 18.67 6.87
C TYR A 151 -2.44 18.96 8.37
N ARG A 152 -2.47 20.23 8.76
CA ARG A 152 -2.43 20.64 10.18
C ARG A 152 -3.62 20.09 10.99
N ALA A 153 -4.80 20.09 10.40
CA ALA A 153 -5.99 19.52 11.02
C ALA A 153 -5.87 18.01 11.21
N ASP A 154 -5.37 17.30 10.22
CA ASP A 154 -5.12 15.85 10.30
C ASP A 154 -4.03 15.52 11.33
N LEU A 155 -2.93 16.28 11.34
CA LEU A 155 -1.87 16.13 12.34
C LEU A 155 -2.37 16.38 13.77
N LYS A 156 -3.21 17.41 13.96
CA LYS A 156 -3.85 17.67 15.25
C LYS A 156 -4.68 16.47 15.72
N ARG A 157 -5.48 15.87 14.82
CA ARG A 157 -6.28 14.67 15.14
C ARG A 157 -5.38 13.48 15.52
N GLN A 158 -4.30 13.26 14.79
CA GLN A 158 -3.34 12.19 15.09
C GLN A 158 -2.66 12.38 16.45
N LEU A 159 -2.19 13.59 16.75
CA LEU A 159 -1.56 13.93 18.03
C LEU A 159 -2.55 13.78 19.19
N LEU A 160 -3.79 14.20 19.00
CA LEU A 160 -4.85 14.07 19.98
C LEU A 160 -5.19 12.60 20.26
N ARG A 161 -5.35 11.80 19.19
CA ARG A 161 -5.54 10.35 19.29
C ARG A 161 -4.41 9.69 20.10
N PHE A 162 -3.16 10.00 19.75
CA PHE A 162 -2.00 9.48 20.48
C PHE A 162 -2.04 9.86 21.97
N ARG A 163 -2.40 11.10 22.27
CA ARG A 163 -2.49 11.59 23.66
C ARG A 163 -3.59 10.88 24.45
N VAL A 164 -4.79 10.71 23.86
CA VAL A 164 -5.88 9.97 24.50
C VAL A 164 -5.47 8.53 24.78
N LEU A 165 -4.92 7.84 23.80
CA LEU A 165 -4.50 6.45 23.97
C LEU A 165 -3.39 6.29 25.01
N ASN A 166 -2.44 7.23 25.07
CA ASN A 166 -1.41 7.21 26.11
C ASN A 166 -2.00 7.41 27.52
N VAL A 167 -2.97 8.30 27.68
CA VAL A 167 -3.62 8.53 28.97
C VAL A 167 -4.54 7.35 29.36
N ALA A 168 -5.39 6.92 28.44
CA ALA A 168 -6.43 5.92 28.75
C ALA A 168 -5.92 4.47 28.73
N VAL A 169 -4.93 4.19 27.90
CA VAL A 169 -4.43 2.83 27.65
C VAL A 169 -3.01 2.63 28.16
N GLY A 170 -2.17 3.67 28.12
CA GLY A 170 -0.74 3.57 28.47
C GLY A 170 -0.48 3.03 29.89
N SER A 171 -1.34 3.37 30.85
CA SER A 171 -1.27 2.88 32.23
C SER A 171 -1.66 1.40 32.39
N ARG A 172 -2.38 0.83 31.40
CA ARG A 172 -2.79 -0.59 31.38
C ARG A 172 -1.69 -1.49 30.82
N VAL A 173 -0.67 -0.89 30.18
CA VAL A 173 0.41 -1.60 29.50
C VAL A 173 1.66 -1.57 30.39
N ASN A 174 1.92 -2.69 31.03
CA ASN A 174 3.12 -2.90 31.85
C ASN A 174 3.77 -4.22 31.48
N ILE A 175 4.98 -4.18 30.98
CA ILE A 175 5.75 -5.36 30.57
C ILE A 175 6.79 -5.66 31.65
N SER A 176 6.61 -6.79 32.33
CA SER A 176 7.52 -7.27 33.37
C SER A 176 8.80 -7.86 32.77
N ASP A 177 9.84 -7.93 33.59
CA ASP A 177 11.09 -8.60 33.22
C ASP A 177 10.88 -10.10 32.97
N ASP A 178 9.95 -10.73 33.67
CA ASP A 178 9.60 -12.13 33.46
C ASP A 178 8.95 -12.37 32.09
N GLU A 179 8.11 -11.45 31.62
CA GLU A 179 7.53 -11.53 30.26
C GLU A 179 8.60 -11.33 29.19
N VAL A 180 9.53 -10.42 29.40
CA VAL A 180 10.67 -10.21 28.50
C VAL A 180 11.54 -11.47 28.45
N LYS A 181 11.87 -12.05 29.61
CA LYS A 181 12.63 -13.28 29.68
C LYS A 181 11.90 -14.45 29.03
N ALA A 182 10.62 -14.64 29.31
CA ALA A 182 9.80 -15.68 28.71
C ALA A 182 9.67 -15.54 27.20
N TYR A 183 9.64 -14.29 26.67
CA TYR A 183 9.67 -14.04 25.24
C TYR A 183 11.02 -14.41 24.64
N TYR A 184 12.13 -14.00 25.25
CA TYR A 184 13.49 -14.33 24.84
C TYR A 184 13.69 -15.84 24.80
N ASP A 185 13.34 -16.57 25.87
CA ASP A 185 13.54 -18.02 25.97
C ASP A 185 12.74 -18.78 24.88
N ARG A 186 11.53 -18.33 24.54
CA ARG A 186 10.70 -18.93 23.49
C ARG A 186 11.21 -18.67 22.09
N HIS A 187 11.79 -17.49 21.84
CA HIS A 187 12.20 -17.03 20.51
C HIS A 187 13.72 -17.06 20.32
N MET A 188 14.47 -17.59 21.27
CA MET A 188 15.94 -17.64 21.24
C MET A 188 16.49 -18.26 19.94
N LYS A 189 15.83 -19.31 19.43
CA LYS A 189 16.24 -19.94 18.17
C LYS A 189 16.05 -19.03 16.95
N ASP A 190 15.00 -18.21 16.98
CA ASP A 190 14.69 -17.27 15.90
C ASP A 190 15.59 -16.02 15.96
N MET A 191 16.16 -15.74 17.12
CA MET A 191 17.12 -14.67 17.37
C MET A 191 18.57 -15.06 17.08
N ALA A 192 18.85 -16.35 16.90
CA ALA A 192 20.16 -16.79 16.45
C ALA A 192 20.44 -16.21 15.05
N ASN A 193 21.58 -15.56 14.91
CA ASN A 193 21.98 -15.02 13.62
C ASN A 193 22.51 -16.16 12.74
N VAL A 194 21.63 -16.71 11.90
CA VAL A 194 21.99 -17.74 10.94
C VAL A 194 22.44 -17.04 9.66
N GLN A 195 23.70 -17.22 9.31
CA GLN A 195 24.24 -16.85 8.00
C GLN A 195 24.48 -18.10 7.18
N VAL A 196 24.15 -18.03 5.91
CA VAL A 196 24.38 -19.10 4.95
C VAL A 196 25.27 -18.59 3.82
N ARG A 197 26.15 -19.46 3.32
CA ARG A 197 26.91 -19.24 2.10
C ARG A 197 26.34 -20.16 1.04
N ALA A 198 25.94 -19.59 -0.08
CA ALA A 198 25.39 -20.36 -1.19
C ALA A 198 26.03 -19.94 -2.50
N SER A 199 26.03 -20.88 -3.45
CA SER A 199 26.32 -20.59 -4.85
C SER A 199 25.07 -20.82 -5.68
N HIS A 200 24.89 -20.03 -6.75
CA HIS A 200 23.75 -20.19 -7.65
C HIS A 200 24.14 -20.28 -9.11
N VAL A 201 23.27 -20.90 -9.89
CA VAL A 201 23.19 -20.78 -11.35
C VAL A 201 21.89 -20.07 -11.67
N PHE A 202 21.95 -18.97 -12.37
CA PHE A 202 20.81 -18.19 -12.80
C PHE A 202 20.56 -18.40 -14.29
N ILE A 203 19.32 -18.70 -14.67
CA ILE A 203 18.87 -18.82 -16.06
C ILE A 203 17.82 -17.74 -16.31
N ALA A 204 18.19 -16.73 -17.06
CA ALA A 204 17.36 -15.57 -17.35
C ALA A 204 16.17 -15.91 -18.26
N ILE A 205 15.02 -15.33 -17.97
CA ILE A 205 13.85 -15.29 -18.82
C ILE A 205 13.82 -13.94 -19.52
N PRO A 206 13.82 -13.88 -20.87
CA PRO A 206 13.70 -12.61 -21.60
C PRO A 206 12.42 -11.85 -21.23
N ALA A 207 12.49 -10.54 -21.20
CA ALA A 207 11.31 -9.72 -20.97
C ALA A 207 10.27 -9.96 -22.08
N GLY A 208 9.00 -10.18 -21.70
CA GLY A 208 7.93 -10.46 -22.65
C GLY A 208 7.93 -11.89 -23.19
N ALA A 209 8.73 -12.81 -22.64
CA ALA A 209 8.76 -14.21 -23.04
C ALA A 209 7.38 -14.88 -22.90
N ASP A 210 6.98 -15.63 -23.92
CA ASP A 210 5.78 -16.44 -23.87
C ASP A 210 5.94 -17.70 -23.00
N ALA A 211 4.84 -18.45 -22.82
CA ALA A 211 4.83 -19.65 -21.99
C ALA A 211 5.79 -20.75 -22.50
N THR A 212 6.03 -20.82 -23.81
CA THR A 212 6.92 -21.81 -24.44
C THR A 212 8.36 -21.53 -24.05
N VAL A 213 8.80 -20.28 -24.20
CA VAL A 213 10.15 -19.83 -23.80
C VAL A 213 10.37 -20.02 -22.30
N VAL A 214 9.37 -19.71 -21.47
CA VAL A 214 9.46 -19.94 -20.02
C VAL A 214 9.65 -21.43 -19.71
N ALA A 215 8.90 -22.33 -20.39
CA ALA A 215 9.04 -23.77 -20.21
C ALA A 215 10.41 -24.30 -20.65
N GLU A 216 10.96 -23.78 -21.75
CA GLU A 216 12.31 -24.11 -22.21
C GLU A 216 13.38 -23.70 -21.19
N LYS A 217 13.27 -22.49 -20.64
CA LYS A 217 14.19 -21.99 -19.60
C LYS A 217 14.10 -22.81 -18.31
N GLN A 218 12.90 -23.23 -17.93
CA GLN A 218 12.69 -24.13 -16.80
C GLN A 218 13.33 -25.50 -17.05
N ALA A 219 13.15 -26.08 -18.23
CA ALA A 219 13.77 -27.35 -18.61
C ALA A 219 15.31 -27.24 -18.63
N GLN A 220 15.86 -26.11 -19.09
CA GLN A 220 17.30 -25.83 -19.02
C GLN A 220 17.80 -25.82 -17.58
N ALA A 221 17.12 -25.10 -16.69
CA ALA A 221 17.46 -25.05 -15.27
C ALA A 221 17.32 -26.43 -14.59
N GLN A 222 16.34 -27.25 -15.00
CA GLN A 222 16.17 -28.60 -14.49
C GLN A 222 17.36 -29.49 -14.88
N LYS A 223 17.82 -29.44 -16.12
CA LYS A 223 19.00 -30.18 -16.56
C LYS A 223 20.24 -29.81 -15.75
N ILE A 224 20.40 -28.55 -15.41
CA ILE A 224 21.52 -28.06 -14.58
C ILE A 224 21.41 -28.64 -13.15
N LEU A 225 20.20 -28.63 -12.57
CA LEU A 225 19.94 -29.26 -11.28
C LEU A 225 20.31 -30.75 -11.30
N ASP A 226 19.92 -31.46 -12.34
CA ASP A 226 20.18 -32.90 -12.48
C ASP A 226 21.69 -33.19 -12.61
N ARG A 227 22.45 -32.40 -13.40
CA ARG A 227 23.91 -32.46 -13.50
C ARG A 227 24.57 -32.21 -12.13
N ALA A 228 24.12 -31.18 -11.42
CA ALA A 228 24.64 -30.84 -10.11
C ALA A 228 24.36 -31.94 -9.06
N LYS A 229 23.16 -32.53 -9.09
CA LYS A 229 22.81 -33.68 -8.22
C LYS A 229 23.56 -34.96 -8.57
N ALA A 230 23.96 -35.12 -9.84
CA ALA A 230 24.82 -36.21 -10.27
C ALA A 230 26.30 -36.07 -9.81
N GLY A 231 26.65 -34.96 -9.10
CA GLY A 231 27.97 -34.75 -8.53
C GLY A 231 28.90 -33.92 -9.41
N GLU A 232 28.40 -33.30 -10.49
CA GLU A 232 29.21 -32.38 -11.28
C GLU A 232 29.58 -31.13 -10.47
N ASP A 233 30.80 -30.62 -10.72
CA ASP A 233 31.30 -29.44 -10.02
C ASP A 233 30.40 -28.23 -10.25
N PHE A 234 29.74 -27.77 -9.19
CA PHE A 234 28.76 -26.69 -9.25
C PHE A 234 29.38 -25.36 -9.70
N ALA A 235 30.58 -25.07 -9.28
CA ALA A 235 31.29 -23.84 -9.65
C ALA A 235 31.65 -23.86 -11.15
N LYS A 236 32.00 -25.04 -11.70
CA LYS A 236 32.20 -25.22 -13.14
C LYS A 236 30.93 -25.03 -13.91
N LEU A 237 29.79 -25.61 -13.44
CA LEU A 237 28.48 -25.42 -14.02
C LEU A 237 28.11 -23.95 -14.05
N ALA A 238 28.30 -23.22 -12.95
CA ALA A 238 27.99 -21.81 -12.87
C ALA A 238 28.78 -20.98 -13.90
N ARG A 239 30.09 -21.23 -14.02
CA ARG A 239 30.92 -20.55 -15.03
C ARG A 239 30.49 -20.84 -16.45
N GLU A 240 30.02 -22.07 -16.74
CA GLU A 240 29.67 -22.53 -18.07
C GLU A 240 28.30 -21.94 -18.51
N VAL A 241 27.29 -22.01 -17.63
CA VAL A 241 25.88 -21.81 -18.07
C VAL A 241 25.10 -20.75 -17.30
N SER A 242 25.68 -20.09 -16.29
CA SER A 242 24.94 -19.04 -15.57
C SER A 242 24.85 -17.75 -16.37
N ASP A 243 23.66 -17.17 -16.42
CA ASP A 243 23.39 -15.85 -17.00
C ASP A 243 23.69 -14.70 -16.03
N ASP A 244 24.03 -15.01 -14.76
CA ASP A 244 24.44 -13.99 -13.78
C ASP A 244 25.90 -13.56 -13.97
N ALA A 245 26.08 -12.43 -14.63
CA ALA A 245 27.41 -11.88 -14.91
C ALA A 245 28.20 -11.50 -13.63
N ALA A 246 27.50 -11.21 -12.52
CA ALA A 246 28.15 -10.75 -11.29
C ALA A 246 28.90 -11.89 -10.58
N THR A 247 28.31 -13.08 -10.53
CA THR A 247 28.85 -14.21 -9.75
C THR A 247 29.38 -15.35 -10.62
N ARG A 248 29.04 -15.38 -11.92
CA ARG A 248 29.44 -16.48 -12.84
C ARG A 248 30.95 -16.76 -12.82
N ALA A 249 31.77 -15.70 -12.86
CA ALA A 249 33.21 -15.85 -12.89
C ALA A 249 33.78 -16.50 -11.60
N GLU A 250 33.10 -16.28 -10.49
CA GLU A 250 33.40 -16.82 -9.17
C GLU A 250 32.71 -18.14 -8.87
N GLY A 251 32.15 -18.80 -9.90
CA GLY A 251 31.45 -20.08 -9.74
C GLY A 251 30.07 -19.93 -9.10
N GLY A 252 29.44 -18.76 -9.24
CA GLY A 252 28.11 -18.47 -8.71
C GLY A 252 28.07 -18.17 -7.22
N ASP A 253 29.22 -17.93 -6.56
CA ASP A 253 29.28 -17.69 -5.11
C ASP A 253 28.63 -16.36 -4.72
N LEU A 254 27.65 -16.44 -3.84
CA LEU A 254 26.91 -15.29 -3.28
C LEU A 254 27.52 -14.77 -1.97
N GLY A 255 28.57 -15.43 -1.46
CA GLY A 255 29.12 -15.13 -0.15
C GLY A 255 28.18 -15.53 1.00
N TYR A 256 28.48 -15.02 2.21
CA TYR A 256 27.61 -15.19 3.38
C TYR A 256 26.53 -14.11 3.41
N PHE A 257 25.30 -14.53 3.64
CA PHE A 257 24.16 -13.63 3.82
C PHE A 257 23.21 -14.12 4.92
N GLY A 258 22.50 -13.18 5.54
CA GLY A 258 21.47 -13.43 6.54
C GLY A 258 20.08 -13.47 5.92
N LYS A 259 19.04 -13.49 6.79
CA LYS A 259 17.63 -13.35 6.38
C LYS A 259 17.37 -11.97 5.80
N ASP A 260 16.31 -11.84 5.01
CA ASP A 260 15.83 -10.61 4.37
C ASP A 260 16.79 -10.01 3.30
N MET A 261 17.77 -10.78 2.85
CA MET A 261 18.73 -10.36 1.80
C MET A 261 18.44 -10.94 0.42
N LEU A 262 17.54 -11.91 0.32
CA LEU A 262 17.15 -12.58 -0.93
C LEU A 262 15.64 -12.54 -1.16
N PRO A 263 15.17 -12.70 -2.42
CA PRO A 263 13.76 -12.90 -2.69
C PRO A 263 13.19 -14.05 -1.83
N LYS A 264 12.00 -13.83 -1.25
CA LYS A 264 11.41 -14.73 -0.25
C LYS A 264 11.39 -16.21 -0.66
N ALA A 265 11.04 -16.50 -1.91
CA ALA A 265 10.99 -17.87 -2.42
C ALA A 265 12.37 -18.58 -2.41
N ILE A 266 13.44 -17.82 -2.68
CA ILE A 266 14.82 -18.32 -2.60
C ILE A 266 15.24 -18.47 -1.15
N GLU A 267 14.95 -17.46 -0.33
CA GLU A 267 15.33 -17.43 1.08
C GLU A 267 14.74 -18.62 1.85
N GLU A 268 13.43 -18.84 1.77
CA GLU A 268 12.76 -19.97 2.44
C GLU A 268 13.40 -21.30 2.06
N MET A 269 13.75 -21.50 0.78
CA MET A 269 14.38 -22.71 0.30
C MET A 269 15.79 -22.86 0.87
N VAL A 270 16.63 -21.81 0.77
CA VAL A 270 18.04 -21.85 1.17
C VAL A 270 18.20 -22.06 2.68
N PHE A 271 17.36 -21.39 3.48
CA PHE A 271 17.41 -21.55 4.94
C PHE A 271 16.89 -22.90 5.42
N ALA A 272 16.15 -23.65 4.57
CA ALA A 272 15.73 -25.02 4.86
C ALA A 272 16.70 -26.10 4.35
N MET A 273 17.82 -25.71 3.66
CA MET A 273 18.84 -26.63 3.13
C MET A 273 19.91 -26.95 4.18
N LYS A 274 20.61 -28.05 3.97
CA LYS A 274 21.85 -28.41 4.68
C LYS A 274 23.07 -28.12 3.80
N PRO A 275 24.24 -27.82 4.38
CA PRO A 275 25.46 -27.73 3.59
C PRO A 275 25.68 -28.96 2.71
N GLY A 276 25.97 -28.71 1.42
CA GLY A 276 26.06 -29.72 0.37
C GLY A 276 24.79 -29.94 -0.45
N ASP A 277 23.60 -29.56 0.05
CA ASP A 277 22.35 -29.69 -0.70
C ASP A 277 22.36 -28.83 -1.96
N VAL A 278 21.73 -29.36 -3.03
CA VAL A 278 21.42 -28.64 -4.26
C VAL A 278 19.93 -28.67 -4.49
N ARG A 279 19.30 -27.51 -4.62
CA ARG A 279 17.86 -27.35 -4.84
C ARG A 279 17.51 -26.37 -5.95
N GLY A 280 16.30 -26.46 -6.44
CA GLY A 280 15.73 -25.69 -7.54
C GLY A 280 15.04 -26.60 -8.54
N PRO A 281 14.77 -26.15 -9.79
CA PRO A 281 14.81 -24.75 -10.14
C PRO A 281 13.70 -23.97 -9.44
N VAL A 282 14.04 -22.84 -8.79
CA VAL A 282 13.06 -21.94 -8.21
C VAL A 282 12.91 -20.71 -9.10
N ARG A 283 11.69 -20.33 -9.38
CA ARG A 283 11.39 -19.12 -10.15
C ARG A 283 11.39 -17.92 -9.21
N ALA A 284 12.26 -16.96 -9.47
CA ALA A 284 12.29 -15.68 -8.77
C ALA A 284 12.73 -14.58 -9.74
N ASP A 285 12.27 -13.36 -9.51
CA ASP A 285 12.53 -12.20 -10.35
C ASP A 285 12.28 -12.50 -11.84
N ARG A 286 13.32 -12.42 -12.66
CA ARG A 286 13.27 -12.60 -14.11
C ARG A 286 13.90 -13.92 -14.58
N GLY A 287 13.91 -14.96 -13.76
CA GLY A 287 14.56 -16.22 -14.15
C GLY A 287 14.34 -17.39 -13.22
N PHE A 288 15.08 -18.45 -13.48
CA PHE A 288 15.15 -19.64 -12.66
C PHE A 288 16.51 -19.74 -11.97
N HIS A 289 16.50 -20.15 -10.71
CA HIS A 289 17.71 -20.33 -9.92
C HIS A 289 17.86 -21.79 -9.51
N VAL A 290 19.06 -22.33 -9.70
CA VAL A 290 19.53 -23.57 -9.09
C VAL A 290 20.55 -23.18 -8.04
N ILE A 291 20.42 -23.65 -6.81
CA ILE A 291 21.20 -23.18 -5.67
C ILE A 291 21.83 -24.36 -4.95
N LYS A 292 23.12 -24.20 -4.62
CA LYS A 292 23.87 -25.08 -3.73
C LYS A 292 24.18 -24.37 -2.43
N LEU A 293 23.78 -24.95 -1.31
CA LEU A 293 24.23 -24.45 -0.01
C LEU A 293 25.66 -24.92 0.26
N VAL A 294 26.58 -23.97 0.43
CA VAL A 294 28.01 -24.23 0.65
C VAL A 294 28.32 -24.38 2.13
N ASP A 295 27.82 -23.46 2.95
CA ASP A 295 28.07 -23.44 4.37
C ASP A 295 26.93 -22.78 5.15
N ARG A 296 26.84 -23.09 6.43
CA ARG A 296 25.89 -22.50 7.37
C ARG A 296 26.60 -22.16 8.67
N LYS A 297 26.60 -20.90 9.04
CA LYS A 297 27.09 -20.39 10.32
C LYS A 297 25.91 -20.02 11.18
N THR A 298 25.87 -20.52 12.38
CA THR A 298 24.91 -20.11 13.39
C THR A 298 25.73 -19.47 14.50
N THR A 299 25.49 -18.19 14.74
CA THR A 299 26.02 -17.52 15.93
C THR A 299 24.98 -17.65 17.04
N ASP A 300 25.47 -17.77 18.26
CA ASP A 300 24.58 -17.76 19.43
C ASP A 300 23.72 -16.50 19.40
N PRO A 301 22.47 -16.59 19.86
CA PRO A 301 21.63 -15.41 19.98
C PRO A 301 22.32 -14.39 20.89
N LYS A 302 22.09 -13.11 20.61
CA LYS A 302 22.58 -12.05 21.47
C LYS A 302 22.13 -12.30 22.92
N PRO A 303 22.98 -12.03 23.91
CA PRO A 303 22.58 -12.14 25.32
C PRO A 303 21.31 -11.33 25.61
N LEU A 304 20.49 -11.80 26.54
CA LEU A 304 19.25 -11.13 26.92
C LEU A 304 19.46 -9.64 27.23
N ASP A 305 20.52 -9.30 27.92
CA ASP A 305 20.81 -7.92 28.31
C ASP A 305 21.01 -6.98 27.12
N GLU A 306 21.48 -7.48 25.99
CA GLU A 306 21.65 -6.67 24.77
C GLU A 306 20.33 -6.44 24.00
N VAL A 307 19.35 -7.32 24.16
CA VAL A 307 18.08 -7.27 23.41
C VAL A 307 16.86 -7.00 24.29
N LYS A 308 17.07 -6.88 25.60
CA LYS A 308 16.01 -6.74 26.60
C LYS A 308 15.08 -5.55 26.31
N ASP A 309 15.66 -4.42 25.95
CA ASP A 309 14.88 -3.19 25.71
C ASP A 309 14.12 -3.26 24.36
N ASP A 310 14.72 -3.86 23.33
CA ASP A 310 14.04 -4.12 22.06
C ASP A 310 12.85 -5.06 22.22
N ILE A 311 13.03 -6.16 22.99
CA ILE A 311 11.96 -7.10 23.32
C ILE A 311 10.87 -6.39 24.10
N ARG A 312 11.23 -5.59 25.13
CA ARG A 312 10.25 -4.85 25.93
C ARG A 312 9.46 -3.87 25.05
N MET A 313 10.12 -3.15 24.14
CA MET A 313 9.47 -2.24 23.22
C MET A 313 8.51 -2.98 22.29
N GLN A 314 8.91 -4.13 21.74
CA GLN A 314 8.06 -4.98 20.90
C GLN A 314 6.82 -5.51 21.64
N LEU A 315 7.01 -6.03 22.85
CA LEU A 315 5.92 -6.52 23.70
C LEU A 315 4.96 -5.40 24.09
N ARG A 316 5.51 -4.22 24.44
CA ARG A 316 4.74 -3.01 24.75
C ARG A 316 3.89 -2.58 23.56
N GLY A 317 4.44 -2.60 22.35
CA GLY A 317 3.69 -2.30 21.12
C GLY A 317 2.52 -3.23 20.89
N LYS A 318 2.73 -4.54 21.02
CA LYS A 318 1.69 -5.57 20.90
C LYS A 318 0.61 -5.42 21.97
N ASP A 319 1.00 -5.18 23.21
CA ASP A 319 0.03 -5.01 24.31
C ASP A 319 -0.74 -3.69 24.16
N MET A 320 -0.08 -2.61 23.76
CA MET A 320 -0.75 -1.34 23.45
C MET A 320 -1.81 -1.52 22.36
N GLU A 321 -1.52 -2.25 21.29
CA GLU A 321 -2.50 -2.57 20.24
C GLU A 321 -3.70 -3.36 20.80
N ARG A 322 -3.42 -4.39 21.59
CA ARG A 322 -4.47 -5.21 22.24
C ARG A 322 -5.35 -4.36 23.15
N GLN A 323 -4.74 -3.57 24.03
CA GLN A 323 -5.45 -2.73 24.98
C GLN A 323 -6.23 -1.60 24.27
N THR A 324 -5.71 -1.10 23.17
CA THR A 324 -6.43 -0.12 22.32
C THR A 324 -7.70 -0.73 21.72
N LYS A 325 -7.65 -1.96 21.21
CA LYS A 325 -8.83 -2.66 20.70
C LYS A 325 -9.88 -2.85 21.80
N ILE A 326 -9.46 -3.24 23.00
CA ILE A 326 -10.36 -3.38 24.16
C ILE A 326 -11.00 -2.03 24.52
N TYR A 327 -10.19 -0.98 24.59
CA TYR A 327 -10.65 0.35 24.92
C TYR A 327 -11.66 0.90 23.88
N LEU A 328 -11.39 0.73 22.60
CA LEU A 328 -12.32 1.11 21.52
C LEU A 328 -13.64 0.34 21.61
N ALA A 329 -13.58 -0.97 21.92
CA ALA A 329 -14.79 -1.76 22.15
C ALA A 329 -15.58 -1.28 23.39
N GLU A 330 -14.90 -0.82 24.45
CA GLU A 330 -15.54 -0.18 25.61
C GLU A 330 -16.24 1.14 25.22
N LEU A 331 -15.58 1.98 24.40
CA LEU A 331 -16.16 3.24 23.91
C LEU A 331 -17.38 2.99 23.02
N ARG A 332 -17.30 2.04 22.10
CA ARG A 332 -18.43 1.64 21.22
C ARG A 332 -19.66 1.14 22.02
N LYS A 333 -19.45 0.55 23.20
CA LYS A 333 -20.56 0.14 24.07
C LYS A 333 -21.20 1.30 24.84
N LYS A 334 -20.43 2.36 25.10
CA LYS A 334 -20.90 3.53 25.88
C LYS A 334 -21.52 4.59 24.99
N THR A 335 -21.14 4.66 23.73
CA THR A 335 -21.60 5.68 22.78
C THR A 335 -22.55 5.03 21.76
N LEU A 336 -23.65 5.73 21.43
CA LEU A 336 -24.54 5.29 20.35
C LEU A 336 -23.77 5.35 19.02
N VAL A 337 -23.64 4.21 18.36
CA VAL A 337 -23.06 4.11 17.00
C VAL A 337 -24.14 3.53 16.09
N ASP A 338 -24.62 4.31 15.12
CA ASP A 338 -25.62 3.93 14.12
C ASP A 338 -24.99 3.98 12.72
N ILE A 339 -24.74 2.82 12.11
CA ILE A 339 -24.12 2.67 10.79
C ILE A 339 -25.20 2.62 9.73
N ARG A 340 -25.10 3.50 8.70
CA ARG A 340 -26.08 3.69 7.61
C ARG A 340 -25.45 3.51 6.21
N TYR A 341 -24.22 3.02 6.15
CA TYR A 341 -23.41 2.92 4.93
C TYR A 341 -23.81 1.73 4.05
#